data_566312e77205f4fbce14bce8c3ac266e
#
_entry.id   566312e77205f4fbce14bce8c3ac266e
#
_cell.length_a   1.000
_cell.length_b   1.000
_cell.length_c   1.000
_cell.angle_alpha   90.00
_cell.angle_beta   90.00
_cell.angle_gamma   90.00
#
_symmetry.space_group_name_H-M   'P 1'
#
loop_
_entity.id
_entity.type
_entity.pdbx_description
1 polymer ?
#
loop_
_entity_poly.entity_id
_entity_poly.type
_entity_poly.pdbx_seq_one_letter_code
_entity_poly.pdbx_strand_id
1 'polypeptide(L)'
;MLQTCRELGVTFVPFSPLARGMLTDTVPFLENFAETDFRKNMPRFMEPNFSANCRLISGFRDFARSRGWSTTGAALAWVLEQGEHLVPVPGTRSAVHLKEWTRATEIKLSDEDRTEIERMLPVGFAHGDRYSDEQIVGIERYC
;
A
#
# COMPACT_ATOMS: atom_id res chain seq x y z
N MET A 1 -2.90 -8.61 15.47
CA MET A 1 -3.92 -7.53 15.35
C MET A 1 -5.12 -7.97 14.50
N LEU A 2 -5.01 -8.36 13.23
CA LEU A 2 -6.18 -8.78 12.41
C LEU A 2 -6.98 -9.91 13.02
N GLN A 3 -6.30 -10.96 13.49
CA GLN A 3 -6.94 -12.08 14.18
C GLN A 3 -7.68 -11.63 15.45
N THR A 4 -7.07 -10.79 16.27
CA THR A 4 -7.69 -10.24 17.49
C THR A 4 -8.93 -9.43 17.19
N CYS A 5 -8.89 -8.57 16.15
CA CYS A 5 -10.07 -7.82 15.71
C CYS A 5 -11.20 -8.76 15.28
N ARG A 6 -10.87 -9.82 14.53
CA ARG A 6 -11.84 -10.83 14.11
C ARG A 6 -12.47 -11.55 15.30
N GLU A 7 -11.68 -12.00 16.27
CA GLU A 7 -12.15 -12.69 17.46
C GLU A 7 -13.06 -11.83 18.35
N LEU A 8 -12.78 -10.52 18.39
CA LEU A 8 -13.57 -9.55 19.17
C LEU A 8 -14.75 -8.94 18.39
N GLY A 9 -14.94 -9.29 17.13
CA GLY A 9 -15.98 -8.68 16.28
C GLY A 9 -15.77 -7.19 16.01
N VAL A 10 -14.51 -6.73 16.02
CA VAL A 10 -14.13 -5.33 15.81
C VAL A 10 -13.72 -5.10 14.36
N THR A 11 -14.22 -4.04 13.75
CA THR A 11 -13.80 -3.60 12.42
C THR A 11 -12.40 -3.02 12.50
N PHE A 12 -11.50 -3.50 11.62
CA PHE A 12 -10.17 -2.94 11.46
C PHE A 12 -10.12 -1.99 10.27
N VAL A 13 -9.67 -0.75 10.50
CA VAL A 13 -9.60 0.29 9.47
C VAL A 13 -8.13 0.57 9.12
N PRO A 14 -7.55 -0.14 8.13
CA PRO A 14 -6.17 0.08 7.71
C PRO A 14 -6.04 1.41 6.97
N PHE A 15 -5.22 2.31 7.50
CA PHE A 15 -4.90 3.58 6.86
C PHE A 15 -3.76 3.44 5.84
N SER A 16 -3.71 4.36 4.88
CA SER A 16 -2.66 4.40 3.83
C SER A 16 -2.48 3.06 3.08
N PRO A 17 -3.54 2.39 2.64
CA PRO A 17 -3.44 1.08 2.00
C PRO A 17 -2.67 1.11 0.68
N LEU A 18 -2.44 2.29 0.11
CA LEU A 18 -1.68 2.51 -1.13
C LEU A 18 -0.25 3.02 -0.88
N ALA A 19 0.27 2.86 0.35
CA ALA A 19 1.61 3.28 0.73
C ALA A 19 1.93 4.73 0.28
N ARG A 20 0.97 5.64 0.48
CA ARG A 20 1.09 7.07 0.13
C ARG A 20 1.42 7.32 -1.35
N GLY A 21 0.88 6.49 -2.23
CA GLY A 21 1.00 6.60 -3.68
C GLY A 21 2.09 5.70 -4.30
N MET A 22 2.83 4.93 -3.52
CA MET A 22 3.80 3.98 -4.08
C MET A 22 3.13 2.78 -4.74
N LEU A 23 2.03 2.27 -4.18
CA LEU A 23 1.24 1.16 -4.74
C LEU A 23 0.18 1.67 -5.73
N THR A 24 0.63 2.45 -6.71
CA THR A 24 -0.18 2.95 -7.81
C THR A 24 0.49 2.63 -9.15
N ASP A 25 -0.22 2.79 -10.25
CA ASP A 25 0.30 2.49 -11.59
C ASP A 25 1.43 3.44 -12.01
N THR A 26 1.47 4.62 -11.41
CA THR A 26 2.50 5.62 -11.68
C THR A 26 3.30 5.88 -10.40
N VAL A 27 4.61 5.66 -10.44
CA VAL A 27 5.51 6.06 -9.33
C VAL A 27 5.52 7.58 -9.22
N PRO A 28 5.30 8.13 -8.03
CA PRO A 28 5.50 9.56 -7.85
C PRO A 28 6.99 9.89 -8.05
N PHE A 29 7.30 10.87 -8.90
CA PHE A 29 8.65 11.39 -9.02
C PHE A 29 8.94 12.31 -7.83
N LEU A 30 10.03 12.05 -7.09
CA LEU A 30 10.43 12.86 -5.93
C LEU A 30 10.59 14.34 -6.28
N GLU A 31 11.09 14.61 -7.49
CA GLU A 31 11.30 15.96 -8.03
C GLU A 31 9.99 16.77 -8.14
N ASN A 32 8.85 16.08 -8.31
CA ASN A 32 7.54 16.71 -8.43
C ASN A 32 6.85 16.92 -7.08
N PHE A 33 7.48 16.54 -5.97
CA PHE A 33 6.91 16.79 -4.66
C PHE A 33 7.05 18.27 -4.29
N ALA A 34 5.93 18.90 -3.91
CA ALA A 34 5.97 20.24 -3.34
C ALA A 34 6.91 20.29 -2.14
N GLU A 35 7.47 21.47 -1.85
CA GLU A 35 8.37 21.61 -0.70
C GLU A 35 7.70 21.25 0.64
N THR A 36 6.41 21.46 0.72
CA THR A 36 5.59 21.13 1.88
C THR A 36 5.10 19.69 1.90
N ASP A 37 5.46 18.86 0.91
CA ASP A 37 5.04 17.47 0.86
C ASP A 37 5.75 16.67 1.96
N PHE A 38 4.98 16.21 2.95
CA PHE A 38 5.48 15.49 4.11
C PHE A 38 6.25 14.21 3.77
N ARG A 39 6.03 13.63 2.57
CA ARG A 39 6.73 12.44 2.10
C ARG A 39 8.23 12.69 1.89
N LYS A 40 8.64 13.92 1.60
CA LYS A 40 10.07 14.28 1.41
C LYS A 40 10.94 13.94 2.63
N ASN A 41 10.34 13.98 3.83
CA ASN A 41 11.02 13.72 5.10
C ASN A 41 10.78 12.28 5.62
N MET A 42 10.22 11.41 4.79
CA MET A 42 9.94 10.03 5.19
C MET A 42 11.03 9.11 4.69
N PRO A 43 11.64 8.26 5.53
CA PRO A 43 12.74 7.38 5.16
C PRO A 43 12.45 6.51 3.92
N ARG A 44 11.21 6.07 3.72
CA ARG A 44 10.80 5.28 2.55
C ARG A 44 10.81 6.03 1.24
N PHE A 45 10.78 7.36 1.29
CA PHE A 45 10.82 8.26 0.12
C PHE A 45 12.17 8.97 -0.04
N MET A 46 13.17 8.61 0.75
CA MET A 46 14.54 9.13 0.65
C MET A 46 15.46 8.08 0.02
N GLU A 47 16.48 8.53 -0.73
CA GLU A 47 17.49 7.62 -1.25
C GLU A 47 18.39 7.09 -0.12
N PRO A 48 18.85 5.82 -0.19
CA PRO A 48 18.64 4.85 -1.27
C PRO A 48 17.33 4.02 -1.16
N ASN A 49 16.55 4.22 -0.09
CA ASN A 49 15.36 3.42 0.18
C ASN A 49 14.30 3.58 -0.91
N PHE A 50 14.10 4.81 -1.40
CA PHE A 50 13.09 5.07 -2.42
C PHE A 50 13.34 4.25 -3.69
N SER A 51 14.55 4.29 -4.22
CA SER A 51 14.92 3.50 -5.40
C SER A 51 14.78 1.98 -5.16
N ALA A 52 15.14 1.50 -3.96
CA ALA A 52 14.96 0.09 -3.60
C ALA A 52 13.48 -0.31 -3.56
N ASN A 53 12.63 0.51 -2.92
CA ASN A 53 11.20 0.30 -2.87
C ASN A 53 10.56 0.32 -4.27
N CYS A 54 10.97 1.27 -5.13
CA CYS A 54 10.47 1.36 -6.50
C CYS A 54 10.77 0.10 -7.32
N ARG A 55 11.96 -0.50 -7.16
CA ARG A 55 12.33 -1.77 -7.84
C ARG A 55 11.44 -2.92 -7.40
N LEU A 56 11.21 -3.09 -6.10
CA LEU A 56 10.32 -4.14 -5.58
C LEU A 56 8.89 -3.97 -6.09
N ILE A 57 8.37 -2.76 -6.01
CA ILE A 57 6.99 -2.46 -6.43
C ILE A 57 6.84 -2.56 -7.96
N SER A 58 7.91 -2.38 -8.74
CA SER A 58 7.86 -2.59 -10.19
C SER A 58 7.44 -4.01 -10.54
N GLY A 59 7.97 -5.03 -9.85
CA GLY A 59 7.55 -6.41 -10.02
C GLY A 59 6.06 -6.62 -9.74
N PHE A 60 5.54 -6.01 -8.68
CA PHE A 60 4.12 -6.06 -8.35
C PHE A 60 3.24 -5.35 -9.40
N ARG A 61 3.71 -4.23 -9.98
CA ARG A 61 3.00 -3.56 -11.09
C ARG A 61 2.92 -4.45 -12.32
N ASP A 62 4.02 -5.10 -12.68
CA ASP A 62 4.07 -5.99 -13.84
C ASP A 62 3.17 -7.20 -13.64
N PHE A 63 3.14 -7.75 -12.43
CA PHE A 63 2.21 -8.80 -12.03
C PHE A 63 0.75 -8.36 -12.17
N ALA A 64 0.35 -7.24 -11.55
CA ALA A 64 -1.01 -6.73 -11.64
C ALA A 64 -1.43 -6.52 -13.11
N ARG A 65 -0.56 -5.92 -13.91
CA ARG A 65 -0.79 -5.71 -15.35
C ARG A 65 -0.98 -7.02 -16.11
N SER A 66 -0.21 -8.06 -15.78
CA SER A 66 -0.33 -9.38 -16.43
C SER A 66 -1.68 -10.04 -16.16
N ARG A 67 -2.35 -9.68 -15.05
CA ARG A 67 -3.70 -10.11 -14.68
C ARG A 67 -4.82 -9.18 -15.23
N GLY A 68 -4.46 -8.11 -15.93
CA GLY A 68 -5.40 -7.10 -16.41
C GLY A 68 -5.93 -6.19 -15.29
N TRP A 69 -5.22 -6.12 -14.15
CA TRP A 69 -5.59 -5.28 -13.01
C TRP A 69 -4.75 -4.02 -12.97
N SER A 70 -5.31 -2.94 -12.40
CA SER A 70 -4.48 -1.83 -11.95
C SER A 70 -3.70 -2.22 -10.70
N THR A 71 -2.52 -1.62 -10.52
CA THR A 71 -1.69 -1.83 -9.32
C THR A 71 -2.47 -1.46 -8.06
N THR A 72 -3.18 -0.35 -8.11
CA THR A 72 -4.04 0.14 -7.03
C THR A 72 -5.16 -0.85 -6.72
N GLY A 73 -5.83 -1.36 -7.76
CA GLY A 73 -6.88 -2.36 -7.63
C GLY A 73 -6.39 -3.63 -6.95
N ALA A 74 -5.25 -4.17 -7.41
CA ALA A 74 -4.63 -5.36 -6.82
C ALA A 74 -4.22 -5.15 -5.36
N ALA A 75 -3.64 -3.99 -5.03
CA ALA A 75 -3.25 -3.65 -3.66
C ALA A 75 -4.46 -3.56 -2.72
N LEU A 76 -5.54 -2.91 -3.15
CA LEU A 76 -6.76 -2.81 -2.37
C LEU A 76 -7.48 -4.15 -2.24
N ALA A 77 -7.53 -4.95 -3.32
CA ALA A 77 -8.10 -6.29 -3.29
C ALA A 77 -7.37 -7.18 -2.27
N TRP A 78 -6.04 -7.13 -2.26
CA TRP A 78 -5.24 -7.88 -1.28
C TRP A 78 -5.60 -7.50 0.16
N VAL A 79 -5.79 -6.19 0.45
CA VAL A 79 -6.20 -5.73 1.77
C VAL A 79 -7.60 -6.24 2.12
N LEU A 80 -8.57 -6.13 1.19
CA LEU A 80 -9.95 -6.55 1.40
C LEU A 80 -10.07 -8.06 1.66
N GLU A 81 -9.24 -8.87 1.01
CA GLU A 81 -9.26 -10.32 1.19
C GLU A 81 -8.64 -10.82 2.50
N GLN A 82 -7.99 -9.94 3.27
CA GLN A 82 -7.50 -10.32 4.61
C GLN A 82 -8.64 -10.59 5.62
N GLY A 83 -9.86 -10.15 5.32
CA GLY A 83 -11.04 -10.47 6.12
C GLY A 83 -12.19 -9.47 5.94
N GLU A 84 -13.40 -9.95 6.14
CA GLU A 84 -14.64 -9.13 6.01
C GLU A 84 -14.74 -7.99 7.02
N HIS A 85 -13.93 -8.04 8.07
CA HIS A 85 -13.87 -7.00 9.11
C HIS A 85 -12.92 -5.85 8.76
N LEU A 86 -12.34 -5.82 7.54
CA LEU A 86 -11.44 -4.77 7.10
C LEU A 86 -12.15 -3.74 6.23
N VAL A 87 -11.94 -2.46 6.56
CA VAL A 87 -12.44 -1.32 5.78
C VAL A 87 -11.27 -0.38 5.46
N PRO A 88 -10.56 -0.57 4.33
CA PRO A 88 -9.44 0.30 3.97
C PRO A 88 -9.91 1.71 3.64
N VAL A 89 -9.09 2.71 3.99
CA VAL A 89 -9.36 4.13 3.74
C VAL A 89 -8.31 4.72 2.78
N PRO A 90 -8.41 4.44 1.47
CA PRO A 90 -7.55 5.08 0.48
C PRO A 90 -7.94 6.55 0.30
N GLY A 91 -6.95 7.45 0.28
CA GLY A 91 -7.17 8.90 0.10
C GLY A 91 -6.89 9.34 -1.34
N THR A 92 -7.83 10.08 -1.96
CA THR A 92 -7.65 10.68 -3.29
C THR A 92 -8.35 12.02 -3.40
N ARG A 93 -7.89 12.84 -4.35
CA ARG A 93 -8.56 14.08 -4.77
C ARG A 93 -9.15 13.95 -6.18
N SER A 94 -9.10 12.76 -6.77
CA SER A 94 -9.53 12.49 -8.15
C SER A 94 -10.75 11.57 -8.16
N ALA A 95 -11.84 12.02 -8.77
CA ALA A 95 -13.02 11.18 -8.98
C ALA A 95 -12.74 9.98 -9.89
N VAL A 96 -11.80 10.12 -10.84
CA VAL A 96 -11.36 9.03 -11.72
C VAL A 96 -10.70 7.93 -10.89
N HIS A 97 -9.76 8.29 -10.01
CA HIS A 97 -9.13 7.33 -9.11
C HIS A 97 -10.15 6.66 -8.18
N LEU A 98 -11.08 7.43 -7.62
CA LEU A 98 -12.11 6.86 -6.74
C LEU A 98 -12.92 5.79 -7.49
N LYS A 99 -13.36 6.08 -8.72
CA LYS A 99 -14.12 5.14 -9.55
C LYS A 99 -13.30 3.88 -9.88
N GLU A 100 -12.01 4.04 -10.15
CA GLU A 100 -11.11 2.92 -10.37
C GLU A 100 -10.96 2.05 -9.11
N TRP A 101 -10.75 2.68 -7.95
CA TRP A 101 -10.53 1.97 -6.70
C TRP A 101 -11.73 1.15 -6.21
N THR A 102 -12.96 1.60 -6.51
CA THR A 102 -14.16 0.80 -6.20
C THR A 102 -14.17 -0.53 -6.93
N ARG A 103 -13.51 -0.63 -8.10
CA ARG A 103 -13.39 -1.90 -8.83
C ARG A 103 -12.49 -2.93 -8.15
N ALA A 104 -11.73 -2.55 -7.14
CA ALA A 104 -10.95 -3.50 -6.34
C ALA A 104 -11.83 -4.59 -5.71
N THR A 105 -13.09 -4.31 -5.44
CA THR A 105 -14.05 -5.30 -4.91
C THR A 105 -14.43 -6.39 -5.92
N GLU A 106 -14.19 -6.14 -7.21
CA GLU A 106 -14.45 -7.09 -8.30
C GLU A 106 -13.29 -8.06 -8.51
N ILE A 107 -12.09 -7.70 -8.02
CA ILE A 107 -10.87 -8.52 -8.14
C ILE A 107 -10.96 -9.65 -7.10
N LYS A 108 -10.77 -10.88 -7.57
CA LYS A 108 -10.64 -12.07 -6.73
C LYS A 108 -9.26 -12.65 -6.95
N LEU A 109 -8.47 -12.70 -5.89
CA LEU A 109 -7.13 -13.27 -5.93
C LEU A 109 -7.21 -14.79 -5.81
N SER A 110 -6.58 -15.52 -6.71
CA SER A 110 -6.39 -16.97 -6.54
C SER A 110 -5.33 -17.27 -5.47
N ASP A 111 -5.19 -18.50 -5.05
CA ASP A 111 -4.13 -18.92 -4.12
C ASP A 111 -2.74 -18.68 -4.72
N GLU A 112 -2.60 -18.89 -6.03
CA GLU A 112 -1.37 -18.60 -6.77
C GLU A 112 -1.06 -17.10 -6.77
N ASP A 113 -2.08 -16.24 -6.96
CA ASP A 113 -1.92 -14.80 -6.94
C ASP A 113 -1.46 -14.32 -5.55
N ARG A 114 -2.07 -14.83 -4.48
CA ARG A 114 -1.67 -14.52 -3.09
C ARG A 114 -0.23 -14.94 -2.82
N THR A 115 0.12 -16.16 -3.19
CA THR A 115 1.48 -16.69 -3.03
C THR A 115 2.50 -15.84 -3.78
N GLU A 116 2.18 -15.43 -5.01
CA GLU A 116 3.09 -14.63 -5.82
C GLU A 116 3.24 -13.19 -5.25
N ILE A 117 2.15 -12.59 -4.78
CA ILE A 117 2.19 -11.28 -4.10
C ILE A 117 3.07 -11.34 -2.84
N GLU A 118 2.89 -12.37 -2.01
CA GLU A 118 3.68 -12.56 -0.79
C GLU A 118 5.15 -12.82 -1.08
N ARG A 119 5.45 -13.51 -2.19
CA ARG A 119 6.84 -13.73 -2.63
C ARG A 119 7.50 -12.43 -3.09
N MET A 120 6.77 -11.55 -3.79
CA MET A 120 7.29 -10.27 -4.29
C MET A 120 7.40 -9.22 -3.19
N LEU A 121 6.40 -9.17 -2.32
CA LEU A 121 6.25 -8.16 -1.27
C LEU A 121 6.01 -8.85 0.10
N PRO A 122 7.00 -9.59 0.63
CA PRO A 122 6.86 -10.27 1.91
C PRO A 122 6.69 -9.27 3.05
N VAL A 123 6.22 -9.74 4.20
CA VAL A 123 6.13 -8.91 5.41
C VAL A 123 7.47 -8.24 5.69
N GLY A 124 7.48 -6.93 5.85
CA GLY A 124 8.71 -6.17 6.08
C GLY A 124 9.51 -5.82 4.82
N PHE A 125 8.98 -6.03 3.62
CA PHE A 125 9.69 -5.76 2.36
C PHE A 125 10.17 -4.32 2.18
N ALA A 126 9.48 -3.36 2.79
CA ALA A 126 9.74 -1.95 2.55
C ALA A 126 11.05 -1.48 3.21
N HIS A 127 11.93 -0.89 2.42
CA HIS A 127 13.15 -0.26 2.88
C HIS A 127 12.85 1.08 3.57
N GLY A 128 13.50 1.30 4.71
CA GLY A 128 13.34 2.49 5.54
C GLY A 128 12.12 2.45 6.46
N ASP A 129 12.18 3.24 7.52
CA ASP A 129 11.10 3.36 8.48
C ASP A 129 9.89 4.07 7.89
N ARG A 130 8.70 3.78 8.43
CA ARG A 130 7.43 4.40 8.00
C ARG A 130 7.42 5.91 8.23
N TYR A 131 8.08 6.37 9.29
CA TYR A 131 8.16 7.76 9.72
C TYR A 131 9.60 8.12 10.08
N SER A 132 9.97 9.40 9.96
CA SER A 132 11.21 9.91 10.56
C SER A 132 11.09 9.97 12.08
N ASP A 133 12.22 10.13 12.77
CA ASP A 133 12.23 10.28 14.23
C ASP A 133 11.40 11.49 14.71
N GLU A 134 11.32 12.55 13.92
CA GLU A 134 10.48 13.71 14.19
C GLU A 134 8.99 13.42 14.02
N GLN A 135 8.63 12.59 13.05
CA GLN A 135 7.24 12.26 12.72
C GLN A 135 6.66 11.15 13.61
N ILE A 136 7.52 10.35 14.26
CA ILE A 136 7.09 9.19 15.05
C ILE A 136 6.69 9.54 16.48
N VAL A 137 6.85 10.80 16.89
CA VAL A 137 6.49 11.25 18.24
C VAL A 137 5.02 10.95 18.52
N GLY A 138 4.76 10.11 19.53
CA GLY A 138 3.41 9.69 19.91
C GLY A 138 2.83 8.51 19.12
N ILE A 139 3.61 7.91 18.22
CA ILE A 139 3.21 6.71 17.48
C ILE A 139 3.96 5.49 18.05
N GLU A 140 3.24 4.41 18.32
CA GLU A 140 3.87 3.16 18.73
C GLU A 140 4.74 2.58 17.60
N ARG A 141 5.97 2.18 17.94
CA ARG A 141 6.94 1.62 16.98
C ARG A 141 6.69 0.15 16.63
N TYR A 142 5.73 -0.50 17.28
CA TYR A 142 5.51 -1.95 17.23
C TYR A 142 4.39 -2.40 16.27
N CYS A 143 4.17 -1.67 15.19
CA CYS A 143 3.20 -2.08 14.17
C CYS A 143 3.89 -2.58 12.92
#